data_5b9b163fe77cd822f7a0b0d8a53e6d9f
#
_entry.id   5b9b163fe77cd822f7a0b0d8a53e6d9f
#
_cell.length_a   1.000
_cell.length_b   1.000
_cell.length_c   1.000
_cell.angle_alpha   90.00
_cell.angle_beta   90.00
_cell.angle_gamma   90.00
#
_symmetry.space_group_name_H-M   'P 1'
#
loop_
_entity.id
_entity.type
_entity.pdbx_description
1 polymer ?
#
loop_
_entity_poly.entity_id
_entity_poly.type
_entity_poly.pdbx_seq_one_letter_code
_entity_poly.pdbx_strand_id
1 'polypeptide(L)'
;MGHLDVATVSYTLPDGRPLLRNVAFSLGTGEQVAVVGANGAGKSTLLRIVMGQLSPDSGIVTCDGNFGVMGQFITGRTGKELLLSVSPPEICVAAAQLARSEAMMNKKGTTQSQLVYASAISEWGEVGGYDVEVLWDVCTVAALGVPFERCRHRSLSTLSSGEQKRARAGGAAAWPR
;
A
#
# COMPACT_ATOMS: atom_id res chain seq x y z
N MET A 1 7.35 6.88 -19.23
CA MET A 1 8.65 6.73 -18.53
C MET A 1 8.49 7.49 -17.20
N GLY A 2 8.74 6.84 -16.05
CA GLY A 2 8.62 7.54 -14.76
C GLY A 2 9.85 8.42 -14.53
N HIS A 3 9.61 9.67 -14.19
CA HIS A 3 10.67 10.62 -13.82
C HIS A 3 10.22 11.37 -12.56
N LEU A 4 11.10 11.49 -11.58
CA LEU A 4 10.91 12.31 -10.39
C LEU A 4 11.99 13.36 -10.34
N ASP A 5 11.60 14.63 -10.29
CA ASP A 5 12.50 15.75 -10.11
C ASP A 5 12.14 16.55 -8.85
N VAL A 6 13.14 16.75 -8.01
CA VAL A 6 13.05 17.54 -6.78
C VAL A 6 14.00 18.73 -6.95
N ALA A 7 13.45 19.92 -7.12
CA ALA A 7 14.19 21.14 -7.39
C ALA A 7 14.19 22.09 -6.19
N THR A 8 15.34 22.26 -5.55
CA THR A 8 15.63 23.26 -4.50
C THR A 8 14.59 23.29 -3.34
N VAL A 9 14.12 22.12 -2.93
CA VAL A 9 13.11 22.01 -1.87
C VAL A 9 13.70 22.41 -0.51
N SER A 10 13.00 23.35 0.16
CA SER A 10 13.29 23.75 1.54
C SER A 10 12.04 23.61 2.40
N TYR A 11 12.23 23.26 3.65
CA TYR A 11 11.13 23.11 4.60
C TYR A 11 11.57 23.48 6.03
N THR A 12 10.77 24.29 6.69
CA THR A 12 10.96 24.76 8.07
C THR A 12 9.90 24.14 8.97
N LEU A 13 10.31 23.69 10.13
CA LEU A 13 9.39 23.14 11.12
C LEU A 13 8.49 24.26 11.69
N PRO A 14 7.31 23.93 12.29
CA PRO A 14 6.42 24.91 12.90
C PRO A 14 7.06 25.76 14.01
N ASP A 15 8.15 25.26 14.61
CA ASP A 15 8.94 25.97 15.62
C ASP A 15 9.99 26.94 15.03
N GLY A 16 9.99 27.14 13.71
CA GLY A 16 10.89 28.03 13.00
C GLY A 16 12.26 27.46 12.67
N ARG A 17 12.55 26.21 13.02
CA ARG A 17 13.84 25.57 12.68
C ARG A 17 13.82 25.02 11.26
N PRO A 18 14.80 25.40 10.42
CA PRO A 18 14.93 24.82 9.09
C PRO A 18 15.31 23.35 9.18
N LEU A 19 14.52 22.49 8.51
CA LEU A 19 14.71 21.04 8.49
C LEU A 19 15.32 20.55 7.17
N LEU A 20 14.87 21.10 6.05
CA LEU A 20 15.42 20.84 4.73
C LEU A 20 15.89 22.15 4.10
N ARG A 21 17.05 22.14 3.43
CA ARG A 21 17.62 23.33 2.78
C ARG A 21 18.08 22.98 1.38
N ASN A 22 17.43 23.58 0.38
CA ASN A 22 17.80 23.47 -1.03
C ASN A 22 18.06 22.01 -1.49
N VAL A 23 17.22 21.08 -1.06
CA VAL A 23 17.35 19.67 -1.49
C VAL A 23 16.99 19.58 -2.96
N ALA A 24 17.91 19.02 -3.76
CA ALA A 24 17.72 18.84 -5.19
C ALA A 24 18.27 17.47 -5.61
N PHE A 25 17.49 16.72 -6.36
CA PHE A 25 17.89 15.48 -7.02
C PHE A 25 16.86 15.10 -8.07
N SER A 26 17.25 14.28 -9.02
CA SER A 26 16.34 13.70 -10.00
C SER A 26 16.53 12.18 -10.06
N LEU A 27 15.45 11.47 -10.44
CA LEU A 27 15.42 10.03 -10.58
C LEU A 27 14.77 9.67 -11.90
N GLY A 28 15.49 8.93 -12.73
CA GLY A 28 14.99 8.34 -13.96
C GLY A 28 14.43 6.94 -13.76
N THR A 29 13.85 6.40 -14.82
CA THR A 29 13.34 5.02 -14.85
C THR A 29 14.44 4.01 -14.53
N GLY A 30 14.21 3.15 -13.52
CA GLY A 30 15.14 2.10 -13.10
C GLY A 30 16.23 2.55 -12.12
N GLU A 31 16.34 3.84 -11.82
CA GLU A 31 17.27 4.34 -10.81
C GLU A 31 16.80 4.07 -9.39
N GLN A 32 17.76 3.90 -8.48
CA GLN A 32 17.52 3.67 -7.06
C GLN A 32 18.31 4.67 -6.24
N VAL A 33 17.62 5.36 -5.32
CA VAL A 33 18.25 6.30 -4.39
C VAL A 33 17.95 5.90 -2.95
N ALA A 34 18.97 5.92 -2.11
CA ALA A 34 18.85 5.75 -0.68
C ALA A 34 19.00 7.09 0.04
N VAL A 35 17.98 7.50 0.80
CA VAL A 35 18.04 8.66 1.68
C VAL A 35 18.60 8.24 3.04
N VAL A 36 19.84 8.63 3.33
CA VAL A 36 20.54 8.29 4.57
C VAL A 36 20.73 9.52 5.45
N GLY A 37 20.84 9.33 6.75
CA GLY A 37 21.05 10.41 7.72
C GLY A 37 20.56 10.04 9.11
N ALA A 38 20.92 10.84 10.11
CA ALA A 38 20.54 10.67 11.51
C ALA A 38 19.01 10.70 11.71
N ASN A 39 18.54 10.20 12.87
CA ASN A 39 17.13 10.37 13.25
C ASN A 39 16.84 11.86 13.42
N GLY A 40 15.68 12.31 12.90
CA GLY A 40 15.33 13.72 12.90
C GLY A 40 15.89 14.56 11.74
N ALA A 41 16.74 14.02 10.87
CA ALA A 41 17.34 14.74 9.73
C ALA A 41 16.36 15.13 8.61
N GLY A 42 15.06 14.87 8.75
CA GLY A 42 14.06 15.25 7.75
C GLY A 42 13.77 14.22 6.66
N LYS A 43 14.32 12.99 6.73
CA LYS A 43 14.10 11.95 5.71
C LYS A 43 12.62 11.67 5.44
N SER A 44 11.84 11.45 6.49
CA SER A 44 10.39 11.19 6.36
C SER A 44 9.62 12.42 5.90
N THR A 45 10.07 13.61 6.26
CA THR A 45 9.49 14.89 5.80
C THR A 45 9.73 15.08 4.30
N LEU A 46 10.96 14.81 3.83
CA LEU A 46 11.26 14.84 2.41
C LEU A 46 10.38 13.87 1.61
N LEU A 47 10.23 12.63 2.08
CA LEU A 47 9.34 11.65 1.43
C LEU A 47 7.87 12.13 1.40
N ARG A 48 7.38 12.74 2.49
CA ARG A 48 6.01 13.30 2.50
C ARG A 48 5.83 14.46 1.53
N ILE A 49 6.86 15.28 1.34
CA ILE A 49 6.85 16.36 0.34
C ILE A 49 6.85 15.75 -1.07
N VAL A 50 7.71 14.77 -1.33
CA VAL A 50 7.74 14.04 -2.61
C VAL A 50 6.39 13.40 -2.95
N MET A 51 5.69 12.87 -1.95
CA MET A 51 4.34 12.27 -2.10
C MET A 51 3.20 13.30 -2.19
N GLY A 52 3.49 14.61 -2.14
CA GLY A 52 2.46 15.66 -2.12
C GLY A 52 1.62 15.72 -0.84
N GLN A 53 2.02 15.02 0.22
CA GLN A 53 1.34 15.02 1.53
C GLN A 53 1.71 16.23 2.40
N LEU A 54 2.75 16.95 2.01
CA LEU A 54 3.24 18.13 2.71
C LEU A 54 3.79 19.11 1.66
N SER A 55 3.38 20.38 1.75
CA SER A 55 3.90 21.42 0.88
C SER A 55 5.25 21.92 1.39
N PRO A 56 6.26 22.08 0.54
CA PRO A 56 7.51 22.73 0.91
C PRO A 56 7.33 24.25 1.05
N ASP A 57 8.23 24.91 1.79
CA ASP A 57 8.26 26.38 1.88
C ASP A 57 8.75 27.00 0.56
N SER A 58 9.67 26.31 -0.12
CA SER A 58 10.18 26.69 -1.45
C SER A 58 10.63 25.46 -2.22
N GLY A 59 10.76 25.63 -3.54
CA GLY A 59 11.12 24.55 -4.47
C GLY A 59 9.89 23.82 -5.02
N ILE A 60 10.13 22.90 -5.94
CA ILE A 60 9.09 22.17 -6.67
C ILE A 60 9.46 20.70 -6.73
N VAL A 61 8.44 19.83 -6.63
CA VAL A 61 8.54 18.40 -6.92
C VAL A 61 7.68 18.10 -8.14
N THR A 62 8.29 17.53 -9.16
CA THR A 62 7.59 17.09 -10.38
C THR A 62 7.74 15.59 -10.52
N CYS A 63 6.63 14.90 -10.81
CA CYS A 63 6.64 13.46 -11.05
C CYS A 63 5.76 13.11 -12.24
N ASP A 64 6.35 12.37 -13.18
CA ASP A 64 5.62 11.77 -14.28
C ASP A 64 5.24 10.34 -13.90
N GLY A 65 4.00 10.13 -13.47
CA GLY A 65 3.46 8.83 -13.07
C GLY A 65 2.86 8.79 -11.67
N ASN A 66 2.47 7.60 -11.25
CA ASN A 66 1.87 7.37 -9.94
C ASN A 66 2.92 6.87 -8.94
N PHE A 67 2.82 7.28 -7.68
CA PHE A 67 3.66 6.78 -6.60
C PHE A 67 3.06 5.53 -5.95
N GLY A 68 3.89 4.49 -5.82
CA GLY A 68 3.65 3.42 -4.86
C GLY A 68 4.39 3.75 -3.56
N VAL A 69 3.69 3.86 -2.45
CA VAL A 69 4.29 4.16 -1.13
C VAL A 69 4.22 2.95 -0.22
N MET A 70 5.37 2.55 0.29
CA MET A 70 5.44 1.53 1.33
C MET A 70 5.77 2.19 2.68
N GLY A 71 4.81 2.24 3.59
CA GLY A 71 5.01 2.78 4.93
C GLY A 71 6.03 1.98 5.75
N GLN A 72 6.63 2.63 6.74
CA GLN A 72 7.60 2.02 7.65
C GLN A 72 6.96 0.92 8.52
N PHE A 73 5.73 1.14 8.94
CA PHE A 73 4.96 0.18 9.73
C PHE A 73 3.94 -0.54 8.83
N ILE A 74 3.86 -1.84 9.01
CA ILE A 74 2.90 -2.67 8.33
C ILE A 74 1.65 -2.71 9.20
N THR A 75 0.54 -2.23 8.64
CA THR A 75 -0.78 -2.30 9.27
C THR A 75 -1.49 -3.57 8.82
N GLY A 76 -2.28 -4.15 9.71
CA GLY A 76 -3.02 -5.40 9.48
C GLY A 76 -2.64 -6.47 10.49
N ARG A 77 -3.53 -7.45 10.66
CA ARG A 77 -3.34 -8.59 11.57
C ARG A 77 -3.08 -9.89 10.81
N THR A 78 -3.54 -9.95 9.57
CA THR A 78 -3.52 -11.17 8.73
C THR A 78 -2.87 -10.90 7.39
N GLY A 79 -2.48 -11.97 6.68
CA GLY A 79 -1.94 -11.88 5.33
C GLY A 79 -2.91 -11.20 4.35
N LYS A 80 -4.23 -11.46 4.46
CA LYS A 80 -5.25 -10.79 3.64
C LYS A 80 -5.27 -9.28 3.90
N GLU A 81 -5.28 -8.85 5.16
CA GLU A 81 -5.29 -7.43 5.51
C GLU A 81 -4.02 -6.71 5.02
N LEU A 82 -2.87 -7.40 5.05
CA LEU A 82 -1.61 -6.87 4.52
C LEU A 82 -1.74 -6.54 3.02
N LEU A 83 -2.26 -7.47 2.23
CA LEU A 83 -2.40 -7.29 0.79
C LEU A 83 -3.49 -6.27 0.43
N LEU A 84 -4.61 -6.26 1.17
CA LEU A 84 -5.62 -5.22 1.04
C LEU A 84 -5.05 -3.82 1.31
N SER A 85 -4.10 -3.67 2.23
CA SER A 85 -3.50 -2.35 2.55
C SER A 85 -2.76 -1.69 1.38
N VAL A 86 -2.48 -2.43 0.32
CA VAL A 86 -1.81 -1.95 -0.91
C VAL A 86 -2.67 -2.11 -2.15
N SER A 87 -3.91 -2.56 -1.97
CA SER A 87 -4.90 -2.74 -3.05
C SER A 87 -5.67 -1.45 -3.32
N PRO A 88 -6.25 -1.28 -4.52
CA PRO A 88 -7.11 -0.15 -4.85
C PRO A 88 -8.31 -0.01 -3.90
N PRO A 89 -8.82 1.21 -3.70
CA PRO A 89 -9.92 1.47 -2.77
C PRO A 89 -11.19 0.65 -3.05
N GLU A 90 -11.54 0.44 -4.32
CA GLU A 90 -12.70 -0.34 -4.76
C GLU A 90 -12.60 -1.80 -4.33
N ILE A 91 -11.42 -2.40 -4.43
CA ILE A 91 -11.16 -3.76 -3.94
C ILE A 91 -11.29 -3.83 -2.42
N CYS A 92 -10.80 -2.82 -1.71
CA CYS A 92 -10.91 -2.76 -0.24
C CYS A 92 -12.37 -2.66 0.20
N VAL A 93 -13.18 -1.85 -0.47
CA VAL A 93 -14.61 -1.68 -0.18
C VAL A 93 -15.37 -2.99 -0.44
N ALA A 94 -15.20 -3.59 -1.61
CA ALA A 94 -15.86 -4.84 -1.98
C ALA A 94 -15.44 -6.00 -1.06
N ALA A 95 -14.16 -6.11 -0.70
CA ALA A 95 -13.67 -7.11 0.25
C ALA A 95 -14.29 -6.95 1.65
N ALA A 96 -14.45 -5.70 2.13
CA ALA A 96 -15.09 -5.42 3.41
C ALA A 96 -16.58 -5.75 3.39
N GLN A 97 -17.28 -5.47 2.29
CA GLN A 97 -18.70 -5.79 2.10
C GLN A 97 -18.92 -7.30 2.03
N LEU A 98 -18.09 -8.02 1.29
CA LEU A 98 -18.13 -9.48 1.21
C LEU A 98 -17.92 -10.11 2.60
N ALA A 99 -16.92 -9.68 3.36
CA ALA A 99 -16.67 -10.22 4.70
C ALA A 99 -17.80 -9.93 5.68
N ARG A 100 -18.43 -8.75 5.62
CA ARG A 100 -19.59 -8.40 6.46
C ARG A 100 -20.82 -9.23 6.13
N SER A 101 -21.12 -9.41 4.85
CA SER A 101 -22.27 -10.18 4.39
C SER A 101 -22.12 -11.67 4.71
N GLU A 102 -20.90 -12.22 4.56
CA GLU A 102 -20.57 -13.59 4.97
C GLU A 102 -20.78 -13.81 6.46
N ALA A 103 -20.25 -12.91 7.30
CA ALA A 103 -20.45 -12.97 8.75
C ALA A 103 -21.93 -12.87 9.14
N MET A 104 -22.71 -12.03 8.45
CA MET A 104 -24.15 -11.91 8.67
C MET A 104 -24.91 -13.17 8.25
N MET A 105 -24.56 -13.75 7.11
CA MET A 105 -25.15 -15.01 6.63
C MET A 105 -24.87 -16.14 7.63
N ASN A 106 -23.62 -16.28 8.08
CA ASN A 106 -23.23 -17.32 9.04
C ASN A 106 -23.92 -17.15 10.41
N LYS A 107 -24.21 -15.91 10.82
CA LYS A 107 -24.89 -15.62 12.11
C LYS A 107 -26.40 -15.81 12.07
N LYS A 108 -27.05 -15.40 10.96
CA LYS A 108 -28.53 -15.33 10.86
C LYS A 108 -29.14 -16.48 10.08
N GLY A 109 -28.47 -17.00 9.05
CA GLY A 109 -28.93 -18.10 8.19
C GLY A 109 -30.26 -17.85 7.46
N THR A 110 -30.72 -16.59 7.38
CA THR A 110 -32.00 -16.24 6.75
C THR A 110 -31.86 -16.11 5.22
N THR A 111 -32.95 -16.35 4.49
CA THR A 111 -32.98 -16.13 3.02
C THR A 111 -32.48 -14.73 2.65
N GLN A 112 -32.87 -13.71 3.41
CA GLN A 112 -32.41 -12.34 3.19
C GLN A 112 -30.89 -12.20 3.34
N SER A 113 -30.28 -12.83 4.37
CA SER A 113 -28.83 -12.79 4.55
C SER A 113 -28.07 -13.54 3.47
N GLN A 114 -28.65 -14.61 2.93
CA GLN A 114 -28.09 -15.37 1.80
C GLN A 114 -28.12 -14.53 0.51
N LEU A 115 -29.21 -13.81 0.23
CA LEU A 115 -29.31 -12.92 -0.91
C LEU A 115 -28.30 -11.78 -0.84
N VAL A 116 -28.12 -11.15 0.32
CA VAL A 116 -27.11 -10.09 0.51
C VAL A 116 -25.71 -10.63 0.30
N TYR A 117 -25.41 -11.84 0.75
CA TYR A 117 -24.11 -12.47 0.52
C TYR A 117 -23.89 -12.81 -0.97
N ALA A 118 -24.92 -13.32 -1.66
CA ALA A 118 -24.84 -13.59 -3.10
C ALA A 118 -24.57 -12.32 -3.90
N SER A 119 -25.25 -11.19 -3.57
CA SER A 119 -24.99 -9.89 -4.18
C SER A 119 -23.56 -9.41 -3.96
N ALA A 120 -23.01 -9.60 -2.74
CA ALA A 120 -21.64 -9.20 -2.43
C ALA A 120 -20.59 -10.06 -3.17
N ILE A 121 -20.88 -11.33 -3.44
CA ILE A 121 -20.04 -12.20 -4.29
C ILE A 121 -20.04 -11.68 -5.74
N SER A 122 -21.19 -11.30 -6.28
CA SER A 122 -21.30 -10.72 -7.63
C SER A 122 -20.48 -9.44 -7.74
N GLU A 123 -20.65 -8.52 -6.79
CA GLU A 123 -19.91 -7.27 -6.72
C GLU A 123 -18.38 -7.50 -6.62
N TRP A 124 -17.95 -8.47 -5.82
CA TRP A 124 -16.55 -8.87 -5.75
C TRP A 124 -16.00 -9.32 -7.11
N GLY A 125 -16.77 -10.10 -7.87
CA GLY A 125 -16.41 -10.51 -9.23
C GLY A 125 -16.34 -9.32 -10.20
N GLU A 126 -17.33 -8.41 -10.15
CA GLU A 126 -17.41 -7.24 -11.03
C GLU A 126 -16.24 -6.26 -10.87
N VAL A 127 -15.73 -6.07 -9.65
CA VAL A 127 -14.53 -5.24 -9.41
C VAL A 127 -13.21 -5.97 -9.69
N GLY A 128 -13.26 -7.20 -10.21
CA GLY A 128 -12.05 -8.00 -10.49
C GLY A 128 -11.42 -8.65 -9.26
N GLY A 129 -12.19 -8.88 -8.20
CA GLY A 129 -11.70 -9.43 -6.94
C GLY A 129 -11.03 -10.79 -7.09
N TYR A 130 -11.53 -11.66 -7.99
CA TYR A 130 -10.90 -12.95 -8.25
C TYR A 130 -9.55 -12.84 -8.96
N ASP A 131 -9.41 -11.88 -9.89
CA ASP A 131 -8.13 -11.61 -10.55
C ASP A 131 -7.10 -11.09 -9.56
N VAL A 132 -7.55 -10.29 -8.60
CA VAL A 132 -6.74 -9.81 -7.48
C VAL A 132 -6.27 -10.94 -6.59
N GLU A 133 -7.10 -11.93 -6.29
CA GLU A 133 -6.69 -13.11 -5.50
C GLU A 133 -5.61 -13.92 -6.22
N VAL A 134 -5.67 -14.03 -7.55
CA VAL A 134 -4.61 -14.65 -8.36
C VAL A 134 -3.31 -13.86 -8.25
N LEU A 135 -3.36 -12.52 -8.33
CA LEU A 135 -2.18 -11.67 -8.14
C LEU A 135 -1.60 -11.83 -6.72
N TRP A 136 -2.45 -11.88 -5.70
CA TRP A 136 -2.01 -12.12 -4.33
C TRP A 136 -1.36 -13.50 -4.15
N ASP A 137 -1.85 -14.51 -4.85
CA ASP A 137 -1.24 -15.85 -4.84
C ASP A 137 0.18 -15.79 -5.40
N VAL A 138 0.38 -15.18 -6.56
CA VAL A 138 1.70 -14.95 -7.15
C VAL A 138 2.63 -14.20 -6.18
N CYS A 139 2.13 -13.13 -5.55
CA CYS A 139 2.92 -12.33 -4.60
C CYS A 139 3.31 -13.14 -3.35
N THR A 140 2.40 -13.94 -2.79
CA THR A 140 2.67 -14.71 -1.58
C THR A 140 3.58 -15.91 -1.85
N VAL A 141 3.44 -16.56 -3.00
CA VAL A 141 4.37 -17.61 -3.43
C VAL A 141 5.78 -17.05 -3.60
N ALA A 142 5.92 -15.90 -4.27
CA ALA A 142 7.23 -15.26 -4.48
C ALA A 142 7.86 -14.75 -3.17
N ALA A 143 7.06 -14.21 -2.25
CA ALA A 143 7.55 -13.59 -1.01
C ALA A 143 7.75 -14.58 0.15
N LEU A 144 6.88 -15.59 0.26
CA LEU A 144 6.74 -16.46 1.41
C LEU A 144 6.91 -17.96 1.07
N GLY A 145 6.93 -18.32 -0.22
CA GLY A 145 6.98 -19.71 -0.68
C GLY A 145 5.67 -20.49 -0.45
N VAL A 146 4.56 -19.82 -0.17
CA VAL A 146 3.25 -20.44 0.10
C VAL A 146 2.11 -19.76 -0.64
N PRO A 147 1.08 -20.50 -1.09
CA PRO A 147 -0.12 -19.94 -1.70
C PRO A 147 -0.87 -18.96 -0.79
N PHE A 148 -1.56 -18.00 -1.39
CA PHE A 148 -2.36 -17.01 -0.66
C PHE A 148 -3.37 -17.66 0.28
N GLU A 149 -4.03 -18.71 -0.12
CA GLU A 149 -5.03 -19.42 0.70
C GLU A 149 -4.45 -19.92 2.05
N ARG A 150 -3.18 -20.30 2.08
CA ARG A 150 -2.49 -20.71 3.32
C ARG A 150 -2.08 -19.56 4.21
N CYS A 151 -1.89 -18.36 3.67
CA CYS A 151 -1.45 -17.20 4.44
C CYS A 151 -2.56 -16.16 4.68
N ARG A 152 -3.71 -16.25 4.00
CA ARG A 152 -4.79 -15.25 4.09
C ARG A 152 -5.25 -14.95 5.52
N HIS A 153 -5.33 -15.98 6.37
CA HIS A 153 -5.73 -15.88 7.78
C HIS A 153 -4.55 -15.98 8.75
N ARG A 154 -3.34 -16.18 8.23
CA ARG A 154 -2.14 -16.28 9.07
C ARG A 154 -1.84 -14.94 9.71
N SER A 155 -1.55 -14.96 11.04
CA SER A 155 -1.16 -13.75 11.76
C SER A 155 0.17 -13.19 11.21
N LEU A 156 0.21 -11.89 10.96
CA LEU A 156 1.44 -11.21 10.53
C LEU A 156 2.56 -11.29 11.57
N SER A 157 2.23 -11.46 12.85
CA SER A 157 3.22 -11.65 13.92
C SER A 157 4.06 -12.92 13.77
N THR A 158 3.59 -13.90 12.96
CA THR A 158 4.32 -15.13 12.65
C THR A 158 5.24 -15.02 11.45
N LEU A 159 5.22 -13.88 10.75
CA LEU A 159 6.09 -13.57 9.63
C LEU A 159 7.24 -12.66 10.10
N SER A 160 8.44 -12.91 9.60
CA SER A 160 9.55 -11.99 9.79
C SER A 160 9.26 -10.63 9.12
N SER A 161 9.89 -9.56 9.62
CA SER A 161 9.75 -8.21 9.04
C SER A 161 10.14 -8.18 7.55
N GLY A 162 11.09 -9.02 7.14
CA GLY A 162 11.50 -9.15 5.74
C GLY A 162 10.41 -9.80 4.87
N GLU A 163 9.78 -10.88 5.36
CA GLU A 163 8.67 -11.55 4.67
C GLU A 163 7.47 -10.63 4.49
N GLN A 164 7.08 -9.90 5.55
CA GLN A 164 6.00 -8.92 5.51
C GLN A 164 6.26 -7.83 4.46
N LYS A 165 7.49 -7.29 4.42
CA LYS A 165 7.87 -6.26 3.44
C LYS A 165 7.86 -6.79 2.01
N ARG A 166 8.38 -8.02 1.76
CA ARG A 166 8.36 -8.63 0.42
C ARG A 166 6.94 -8.88 -0.07
N ALA A 167 6.06 -9.44 0.78
CA ALA A 167 4.66 -9.69 0.43
C ALA A 167 3.93 -8.39 0.07
N ARG A 168 4.15 -7.33 0.84
CA ARG A 168 3.56 -6.02 0.59
C ARG A 168 4.10 -5.35 -0.67
N ALA A 169 5.41 -5.42 -0.89
CA ALA A 169 6.04 -4.86 -2.09
C ALA A 169 5.56 -5.58 -3.36
N GLY A 170 5.45 -6.91 -3.32
CA GLY A 170 4.87 -7.70 -4.40
C GLY A 170 3.43 -7.30 -4.68
N GLY A 171 2.59 -7.19 -3.65
CA GLY A 171 1.21 -6.73 -3.78
C GLY A 171 1.10 -5.34 -4.40
N ALA A 172 1.92 -4.37 -3.97
CA ALA A 172 1.93 -3.03 -4.53
C ALA A 172 2.40 -2.98 -6.00
N ALA A 173 3.36 -3.84 -6.38
CA ALA A 173 3.89 -3.91 -7.73
C ALA A 173 2.98 -4.66 -8.73
N ALA A 174 2.04 -5.45 -8.23
CA ALA A 174 1.13 -6.25 -9.06
C ALA A 174 0.01 -5.44 -9.72
N TRP A 175 -0.23 -4.18 -9.27
CA TRP A 175 -1.27 -3.34 -9.85
C TRP A 175 -0.80 -2.68 -11.15
N PRO A 176 -1.59 -2.75 -12.23
CA PRO A 176 -1.34 -1.97 -13.45
C PRO A 176 -1.40 -0.48 -13.10
N ARG A 177 -0.38 0.23 -13.53
CA ARG A 177 -0.22 1.68 -13.35
C ARG A 177 -0.97 2.44 -14.42
#